data_81392d19498d75753f4eaef946e102bf
#
_entry.id   81392d19498d75753f4eaef946e102bf
#
_cell.length_a   1.000
_cell.length_b   1.000
_cell.length_c   1.000
_cell.angle_alpha   90.00
_cell.angle_beta   90.00
_cell.angle_gamma   90.00
#
_symmetry.space_group_name_H-M   'P 1'
#
loop_
_entity.id
_entity.type
_entity.pdbx_description
1 polymer ?
#
loop_
_entity_poly.entity_id
_entity_poly.type
_entity_poly.pdbx_seq_one_letter_code
_entity_poly.pdbx_strand_id
1 'polypeptide(L)'
;MTKLTAEYLIDDLTPAERQRAERVEAILPTLKARAEAMDHDGFLDPANVRTLSESGLLGLVVPEAYGGLGGGLRDWAAAAFAMGTVCPSTALCYFFHNTSASRGTLALAAMEAGKFTEQEAPVVQAFSEKLLRLMGADGQWMANFASEDVKSEKAAITIQTTASKVDGGWLLNGSKSFGCTTGVADMYLVTASLEGVDDASGLCNFIVRRDAEGLSLIHI
;
A
#
# COMPACT_ATOMS: atom_id res chain seq x y z
N MET A 1 -8.20 -14.72 -27.42
CA MET A 1 -8.14 -14.24 -26.04
C MET A 1 -9.54 -14.35 -25.47
N THR A 2 -9.72 -15.21 -24.51
CA THR A 2 -11.03 -15.45 -23.88
C THR A 2 -11.45 -14.20 -23.13
N LYS A 3 -12.58 -13.61 -23.52
CA LYS A 3 -13.25 -12.46 -22.88
C LYS A 3 -13.64 -12.69 -21.42
N LEU A 4 -13.14 -13.74 -20.78
CA LEU A 4 -13.74 -14.38 -19.63
C LEU A 4 -13.58 -13.64 -18.31
N THR A 5 -12.73 -12.62 -18.21
CA THR A 5 -12.40 -12.14 -16.86
C THR A 5 -12.61 -10.65 -16.63
N ALA A 6 -12.41 -9.83 -17.63
CA ALA A 6 -12.74 -8.40 -17.52
C ALA A 6 -14.26 -8.18 -17.47
N GLU A 7 -15.04 -8.93 -18.27
CA GLU A 7 -16.50 -8.78 -18.34
C GLU A 7 -17.18 -9.07 -16.99
N TYR A 8 -16.72 -10.08 -16.22
CA TYR A 8 -17.29 -10.34 -14.88
C TYR A 8 -17.02 -9.24 -13.86
N LEU A 9 -15.95 -8.47 -14.05
CA LEU A 9 -15.60 -7.37 -13.16
C LEU A 9 -16.19 -6.03 -13.61
N ILE A 10 -16.67 -5.92 -14.85
CA ILE A 10 -17.16 -4.68 -15.46
C ILE A 10 -18.67 -4.69 -15.72
N ASP A 11 -19.38 -5.81 -15.51
CA ASP A 11 -20.83 -5.83 -15.57
C ASP A 11 -21.40 -4.95 -14.43
N ASP A 12 -22.38 -4.11 -14.76
CA ASP A 12 -23.07 -3.21 -13.81
C ASP A 12 -22.20 -2.13 -13.15
N LEU A 13 -21.14 -1.67 -13.84
CA LEU A 13 -20.35 -0.56 -13.33
C LEU A 13 -21.18 0.74 -13.27
N THR A 14 -21.10 1.40 -12.13
CA THR A 14 -21.55 2.78 -11.99
C THR A 14 -20.72 3.71 -12.91
N PRO A 15 -21.21 4.91 -13.24
CA PRO A 15 -20.44 5.88 -14.03
C PRO A 15 -19.06 6.18 -13.43
N ALA A 16 -18.96 6.27 -12.09
CA ALA A 16 -17.70 6.53 -11.41
C ALA A 16 -16.72 5.34 -11.50
N GLU A 17 -17.21 4.11 -11.33
CA GLU A 17 -16.39 2.91 -11.52
C GLU A 17 -15.90 2.79 -12.97
N ARG A 18 -16.76 3.09 -13.95
CA ARG A 18 -16.38 3.09 -15.36
C ARG A 18 -15.28 4.11 -15.65
N GLN A 19 -15.36 5.31 -15.12
CA GLN A 19 -14.32 6.32 -15.27
C GLN A 19 -12.99 5.88 -14.66
N ARG A 20 -13.01 5.20 -13.51
CA ARG A 20 -11.79 4.63 -12.90
C ARG A 20 -11.22 3.49 -13.74
N ALA A 21 -12.07 2.61 -14.27
CA ALA A 21 -11.66 1.53 -15.16
C ALA A 21 -10.98 2.06 -16.44
N GLU A 22 -11.53 3.10 -17.07
CA GLU A 22 -10.96 3.75 -18.25
C GLU A 22 -9.56 4.31 -17.99
N ARG A 23 -9.30 4.86 -16.78
CA ARG A 23 -7.94 5.29 -16.38
C ARG A 23 -6.97 4.13 -16.30
N VAL A 24 -7.41 2.99 -15.80
CA VAL A 24 -6.58 1.76 -15.77
C VAL A 24 -6.30 1.28 -17.18
N GLU A 25 -7.32 1.17 -18.03
CA GLU A 25 -7.18 0.72 -19.41
C GLU A 25 -6.19 1.59 -20.21
N ALA A 26 -6.22 2.90 -20.00
CA ALA A 26 -5.36 3.85 -20.69
C ALA A 26 -3.87 3.60 -20.47
N ILE A 27 -3.47 3.07 -19.32
CA ILE A 27 -2.05 2.82 -19.00
C ILE A 27 -1.57 1.40 -19.34
N LEU A 28 -2.47 0.45 -19.57
CA LEU A 28 -2.08 -0.96 -19.82
C LEU A 28 -1.09 -1.14 -20.97
N PRO A 29 -1.21 -0.47 -22.14
CA PRO A 29 -0.22 -0.58 -23.21
C PRO A 29 1.18 -0.15 -22.78
N THR A 30 1.28 0.91 -21.98
CA THR A 30 2.55 1.43 -21.46
C THR A 30 3.21 0.46 -20.48
N LEU A 31 2.43 -0.14 -19.58
CA LEU A 31 2.93 -1.17 -18.64
C LEU A 31 3.39 -2.42 -19.40
N LYS A 32 2.61 -2.85 -20.40
CA LYS A 32 2.95 -4.01 -21.23
C LYS A 32 4.29 -3.84 -21.96
N ALA A 33 4.54 -2.65 -22.51
CA ALA A 33 5.76 -2.37 -23.27
C ALA A 33 7.06 -2.49 -22.43
N ARG A 34 6.96 -2.36 -21.10
CA ARG A 34 8.10 -2.45 -20.17
C ARG A 34 8.21 -3.79 -19.45
N ALA A 35 7.19 -4.64 -19.55
CA ALA A 35 7.10 -5.87 -18.75
C ALA A 35 8.25 -6.84 -18.99
N GLU A 36 8.65 -7.06 -20.26
CA GLU A 36 9.71 -7.98 -20.62
C GLU A 36 11.09 -7.52 -20.10
N ALA A 37 11.40 -6.24 -20.22
CA ALA A 37 12.64 -5.67 -19.68
C ALA A 37 12.69 -5.78 -18.16
N MET A 38 11.59 -5.49 -17.48
CA MET A 38 11.49 -5.64 -16.02
C MET A 38 11.69 -7.08 -15.54
N ASP A 39 11.16 -8.05 -16.27
CA ASP A 39 11.32 -9.47 -15.97
C ASP A 39 12.78 -9.90 -16.14
N HIS A 40 13.42 -9.45 -17.21
CA HIS A 40 14.83 -9.71 -17.47
C HIS A 40 15.76 -9.07 -16.42
N ASP A 41 15.50 -7.83 -16.04
CA ASP A 41 16.34 -7.04 -15.12
C ASP A 41 16.07 -7.40 -13.66
N GLY A 42 14.95 -8.09 -13.35
CA GLY A 42 14.54 -8.46 -12.00
C GLY A 42 14.23 -7.27 -11.10
N PHE A 43 13.85 -6.13 -11.66
CA PHE A 43 13.62 -4.88 -10.93
C PHE A 43 12.40 -4.12 -11.44
N LEU A 44 11.63 -3.50 -10.53
CA LEU A 44 10.48 -2.66 -10.91
C LEU A 44 10.96 -1.35 -11.55
N ASP A 45 10.60 -1.11 -12.82
CA ASP A 45 10.92 0.14 -13.51
C ASP A 45 10.22 1.34 -12.81
N PRO A 46 10.99 2.34 -12.31
CA PRO A 46 10.41 3.55 -11.73
C PRO A 46 9.48 4.31 -12.68
N ALA A 47 9.61 4.10 -13.99
CA ALA A 47 8.70 4.69 -14.96
C ALA A 47 7.26 4.13 -14.85
N ASN A 48 7.07 2.90 -14.36
CA ASN A 48 5.73 2.38 -14.08
C ASN A 48 5.10 3.07 -12.87
N VAL A 49 5.90 3.38 -11.84
CA VAL A 49 5.45 4.18 -10.69
C VAL A 49 5.00 5.57 -11.13
N ARG A 50 5.80 6.24 -11.97
CA ARG A 50 5.42 7.55 -12.54
C ARG A 50 4.14 7.48 -13.36
N THR A 51 4.00 6.47 -14.22
CA THR A 51 2.77 6.26 -15.02
C THR A 51 1.54 6.13 -14.12
N LEU A 52 1.62 5.38 -13.02
CA LEU A 52 0.53 5.23 -12.06
C LEU A 52 0.24 6.53 -11.27
N SER A 53 1.28 7.26 -10.90
CA SER A 53 1.16 8.56 -10.23
C SER A 53 0.49 9.60 -11.13
N GLU A 54 1.00 9.77 -12.35
CA GLU A 54 0.49 10.73 -13.33
C GLU A 54 -0.98 10.45 -13.76
N SER A 55 -1.38 9.18 -13.76
CA SER A 55 -2.78 8.79 -14.01
C SER A 55 -3.71 8.97 -12.80
N GLY A 56 -3.17 9.35 -11.63
CA GLY A 56 -3.90 9.46 -10.37
C GLY A 56 -4.26 8.12 -9.72
N LEU A 57 -3.79 7.00 -10.29
CA LEU A 57 -4.15 5.66 -9.82
C LEU A 57 -3.52 5.30 -8.48
N LEU A 58 -2.51 6.02 -8.00
CA LEU A 58 -2.00 5.82 -6.63
C LEU A 58 -3.05 6.17 -5.57
N GLY A 59 -4.00 7.04 -5.89
CA GLY A 59 -5.15 7.35 -5.05
C GLY A 59 -6.40 6.52 -5.32
N LEU A 60 -6.33 5.39 -6.05
CA LEU A 60 -7.53 4.66 -6.50
C LEU A 60 -8.55 4.41 -5.39
N VAL A 61 -8.12 3.83 -4.26
CA VAL A 61 -9.00 3.48 -3.13
C VAL A 61 -8.95 4.51 -1.99
N VAL A 62 -8.29 5.62 -2.21
CA VAL A 62 -8.27 6.74 -1.26
C VAL A 62 -9.55 7.57 -1.44
N PRO A 63 -10.27 7.92 -0.37
CA PRO A 63 -11.46 8.77 -0.47
C PRO A 63 -11.15 10.14 -1.12
N GLU A 64 -12.10 10.68 -1.85
CA GLU A 64 -11.97 11.99 -2.53
C GLU A 64 -11.62 13.13 -1.57
N ALA A 65 -12.10 13.07 -0.32
CA ALA A 65 -11.75 14.02 0.74
C ALA A 65 -10.26 14.11 1.04
N TYR A 66 -9.49 13.08 0.68
CA TYR A 66 -8.03 13.02 0.83
C TYR A 66 -7.29 13.09 -0.51
N GLY A 67 -7.97 13.51 -1.58
CA GLY A 67 -7.39 13.70 -2.91
C GLY A 67 -7.30 12.41 -3.75
N GLY A 68 -8.00 11.35 -3.36
CA GLY A 68 -8.07 10.10 -4.12
C GLY A 68 -9.24 10.04 -5.10
N LEU A 69 -9.45 8.85 -5.68
CA LEU A 69 -10.51 8.58 -6.66
C LEU A 69 -11.77 7.95 -6.05
N GLY A 70 -11.80 7.72 -4.73
CA GLY A 70 -12.95 7.17 -4.02
C GLY A 70 -13.35 5.75 -4.45
N GLY A 71 -12.43 5.00 -5.05
CA GLY A 71 -12.69 3.62 -5.45
C GLY A 71 -12.83 2.66 -4.27
N GLY A 72 -13.55 1.56 -4.51
CA GLY A 72 -13.76 0.50 -3.54
C GLY A 72 -12.93 -0.76 -3.86
N LEU A 73 -13.25 -1.83 -3.14
CA LEU A 73 -12.60 -3.13 -3.32
C LEU A 73 -12.77 -3.67 -4.76
N ARG A 74 -13.93 -3.42 -5.38
CA ARG A 74 -14.21 -3.82 -6.77
C ARG A 74 -13.25 -3.14 -7.75
N ASP A 75 -13.07 -1.82 -7.62
CA ASP A 75 -12.13 -1.05 -8.46
C ASP A 75 -10.69 -1.56 -8.28
N TRP A 76 -10.28 -1.80 -7.04
CA TRP A 76 -8.96 -2.31 -6.74
C TRP A 76 -8.72 -3.70 -7.33
N ALA A 77 -9.65 -4.64 -7.13
CA ALA A 77 -9.55 -5.99 -7.69
C ALA A 77 -9.50 -5.95 -9.22
N ALA A 78 -10.36 -5.16 -9.86
CA ALA A 78 -10.39 -5.00 -11.30
C ALA A 78 -9.08 -4.40 -11.85
N ALA A 79 -8.56 -3.36 -11.20
CA ALA A 79 -7.29 -2.74 -11.58
C ALA A 79 -6.11 -3.70 -11.45
N ALA A 80 -5.99 -4.40 -10.31
CA ALA A 80 -4.94 -5.38 -10.08
C ALA A 80 -5.01 -6.53 -11.10
N PHE A 81 -6.21 -7.00 -11.41
CA PHE A 81 -6.43 -8.03 -12.42
C PHE A 81 -6.03 -7.55 -13.82
N ALA A 82 -6.51 -6.39 -14.26
CA ALA A 82 -6.22 -5.83 -15.57
C ALA A 82 -4.71 -5.61 -15.76
N MET A 83 -4.04 -5.00 -14.78
CA MET A 83 -2.58 -4.83 -14.79
C MET A 83 -1.84 -6.15 -14.78
N GLY A 84 -2.34 -7.17 -14.05
CA GLY A 84 -1.77 -8.51 -13.98
C GLY A 84 -1.74 -9.24 -15.34
N THR A 85 -2.66 -8.90 -16.25
CA THR A 85 -2.68 -9.48 -17.61
C THR A 85 -1.56 -8.96 -18.51
N VAL A 86 -0.94 -7.84 -18.17
CA VAL A 86 0.07 -7.16 -19.00
C VAL A 86 1.42 -7.01 -18.31
N CYS A 87 1.44 -6.83 -16.98
CA CYS A 87 2.65 -6.66 -16.18
C CYS A 87 2.41 -7.15 -14.74
N PRO A 88 2.56 -8.46 -14.46
CA PRO A 88 2.27 -9.06 -13.14
C PRO A 88 3.08 -8.43 -12.00
N SER A 89 4.34 -8.09 -12.24
CA SER A 89 5.20 -7.46 -11.22
C SER A 89 4.65 -6.11 -10.77
N THR A 90 4.24 -5.25 -11.72
CA THR A 90 3.60 -3.96 -11.39
C THR A 90 2.26 -4.17 -10.68
N ALA A 91 1.46 -5.14 -11.14
CA ALA A 91 0.16 -5.44 -10.52
C ALA A 91 0.31 -5.88 -9.07
N LEU A 92 1.28 -6.75 -8.76
CA LEU A 92 1.56 -7.20 -7.40
C LEU A 92 1.98 -6.03 -6.49
N CYS A 93 2.90 -5.21 -6.97
CA CYS A 93 3.36 -4.03 -6.23
C CYS A 93 2.21 -3.04 -6.00
N TYR A 94 1.39 -2.80 -7.01
CA TYR A 94 0.22 -1.93 -6.93
C TYR A 94 -0.85 -2.48 -5.98
N PHE A 95 -1.02 -3.81 -5.94
CA PHE A 95 -1.89 -4.46 -4.97
C PHE A 95 -1.47 -4.10 -3.53
N PHE A 96 -0.20 -4.26 -3.19
CA PHE A 96 0.30 -3.93 -1.85
C PHE A 96 0.27 -2.43 -1.53
N HIS A 97 0.44 -1.56 -2.52
CA HIS A 97 0.23 -0.12 -2.34
C HIS A 97 -1.20 0.15 -1.86
N ASN A 98 -2.21 -0.40 -2.51
CA ASN A 98 -3.61 -0.20 -2.14
C ASN A 98 -3.99 -0.86 -0.79
N THR A 99 -3.30 -1.94 -0.35
CA THR A 99 -3.49 -2.46 1.01
C THR A 99 -3.09 -1.45 2.07
N SER A 100 -2.15 -0.58 1.78
CA SER A 100 -1.76 0.49 2.70
C SER A 100 -2.89 1.53 2.84
N ALA A 101 -3.51 1.96 1.73
CA ALA A 101 -4.66 2.87 1.78
C ALA A 101 -5.85 2.25 2.51
N SER A 102 -6.12 0.96 2.29
CA SER A 102 -7.23 0.28 2.97
C SER A 102 -7.09 0.27 4.50
N ARG A 103 -5.88 0.28 5.04
CA ARG A 103 -5.66 0.41 6.50
C ARG A 103 -6.16 1.76 7.03
N GLY A 104 -5.90 2.84 6.30
CA GLY A 104 -6.41 4.17 6.68
C GLY A 104 -7.93 4.23 6.60
N THR A 105 -8.53 3.76 5.51
CA THR A 105 -9.99 3.79 5.32
C THR A 105 -10.73 2.90 6.33
N LEU A 106 -10.22 1.70 6.59
CA LEU A 106 -10.81 0.79 7.58
C LEU A 106 -10.68 1.33 9.01
N ALA A 107 -9.56 1.96 9.34
CA ALA A 107 -9.38 2.57 10.66
C ALA A 107 -10.35 3.74 10.88
N LEU A 108 -10.57 4.60 9.87
CA LEU A 108 -11.58 5.66 9.95
C LEU A 108 -13.00 5.09 10.10
N ALA A 109 -13.36 4.09 9.33
CA ALA A 109 -14.66 3.42 9.44
C ALA A 109 -14.85 2.75 10.82
N ALA A 110 -13.81 2.13 11.37
CA ALA A 110 -13.84 1.56 12.71
C ALA A 110 -13.98 2.64 13.79
N MET A 111 -13.37 3.80 13.60
CA MET A 111 -13.50 4.95 14.51
C MET A 111 -14.94 5.50 14.49
N GLU A 112 -15.53 5.67 13.31
CA GLU A 112 -16.94 6.07 13.16
C GLU A 112 -17.89 5.07 13.83
N ALA A 113 -17.54 3.79 13.81
CA ALA A 113 -18.28 2.72 14.50
C ALA A 113 -17.98 2.63 16.00
N GLY A 114 -17.23 3.57 16.58
CA GLY A 114 -16.93 3.64 18.02
C GLY A 114 -16.05 2.50 18.54
N LYS A 115 -15.13 1.98 17.68
CA LYS A 115 -14.25 0.85 18.06
C LYS A 115 -12.97 1.27 18.77
N PHE A 116 -12.71 2.56 18.90
CA PHE A 116 -11.53 3.10 19.59
C PHE A 116 -11.95 3.89 20.83
N THR A 117 -11.10 3.90 21.82
CA THR A 117 -11.26 4.72 23.02
C THR A 117 -11.06 6.21 22.69
N GLU A 118 -11.51 7.10 23.60
CA GLU A 118 -11.28 8.55 23.49
C GLU A 118 -9.78 8.93 23.40
N GLN A 119 -8.91 8.10 23.96
CA GLN A 119 -7.46 8.31 23.93
C GLN A 119 -6.83 7.84 22.60
N GLU A 120 -7.34 6.76 22.03
CA GLU A 120 -6.84 6.18 20.78
C GLU A 120 -7.34 6.94 19.53
N ALA A 121 -8.61 7.35 19.55
CA ALA A 121 -9.26 7.94 18.38
C ALA A 121 -8.47 9.10 17.74
N PRO A 122 -7.91 10.08 18.47
CA PRO A 122 -7.14 11.17 17.86
C PRO A 122 -5.86 10.68 17.15
N VAL A 123 -5.21 9.65 17.70
CA VAL A 123 -3.97 9.08 17.12
C VAL A 123 -4.30 8.33 15.83
N VAL A 124 -5.34 7.50 15.86
CA VAL A 124 -5.83 6.73 14.71
C VAL A 124 -6.29 7.68 13.61
N GLN A 125 -7.02 8.72 13.93
CA GLN A 125 -7.47 9.73 12.98
C GLN A 125 -6.28 10.42 12.31
N ALA A 126 -5.35 10.96 13.10
CA ALA A 126 -4.18 11.68 12.58
C ALA A 126 -3.30 10.78 11.68
N PHE A 127 -3.09 9.52 12.08
CA PHE A 127 -2.37 8.53 11.28
C PHE A 127 -3.08 8.26 9.95
N SER A 128 -4.39 7.97 10.00
CA SER A 128 -5.19 7.61 8.83
C SER A 128 -5.26 8.76 7.83
N GLU A 129 -5.54 9.98 8.30
CA GLU A 129 -5.57 11.16 7.46
C GLU A 129 -4.22 11.43 6.80
N LYS A 130 -3.13 11.34 7.55
CA LYS A 130 -1.77 11.50 7.00
C LYS A 130 -1.48 10.46 5.93
N LEU A 131 -1.75 9.18 6.21
CA LEU A 131 -1.54 8.09 5.25
C LEU A 131 -2.32 8.32 3.96
N LEU A 132 -3.61 8.61 4.08
CA LEU A 132 -4.49 8.80 2.94
C LEU A 132 -4.13 10.04 2.12
N ARG A 133 -3.73 11.15 2.74
CA ARG A 133 -3.26 12.36 2.02
C ARG A 133 -1.95 12.10 1.27
N LEU A 134 -0.98 11.44 1.88
CA LEU A 134 0.27 11.06 1.21
C LEU A 134 0.01 10.25 -0.07
N MET A 135 -0.94 9.32 -0.02
CA MET A 135 -1.26 8.46 -1.16
C MET A 135 -2.19 9.14 -2.18
N GLY A 136 -3.16 9.92 -1.73
CA GLY A 136 -4.14 10.59 -2.59
C GLY A 136 -3.64 11.93 -3.12
N ALA A 137 -3.61 12.96 -2.26
CA ALA A 137 -3.28 14.33 -2.66
C ALA A 137 -1.82 14.48 -3.11
N ASP A 138 -0.88 13.83 -2.41
CA ASP A 138 0.54 13.95 -2.71
C ASP A 138 1.02 12.91 -3.73
N GLY A 139 0.18 11.94 -4.12
CA GLY A 139 0.46 10.93 -5.13
C GLY A 139 1.70 10.07 -4.83
N GLN A 140 1.99 9.83 -3.54
CA GLN A 140 3.16 9.06 -3.12
C GLN A 140 2.90 7.57 -3.13
N TRP A 141 3.88 6.81 -3.58
CA TRP A 141 3.83 5.35 -3.52
C TRP A 141 4.18 4.85 -2.12
N MET A 142 3.26 4.08 -1.54
CA MET A 142 3.44 3.44 -0.24
C MET A 142 3.77 1.96 -0.42
N ALA A 143 4.95 1.52 0.00
CA ALA A 143 5.29 0.11 0.12
C ALA A 143 4.87 -0.43 1.49
N ASN A 144 4.59 -1.71 1.57
CA ASN A 144 4.11 -2.36 2.80
C ASN A 144 5.15 -3.36 3.30
N PHE A 145 5.62 -3.17 4.55
CA PHE A 145 6.65 -3.97 5.19
C PHE A 145 6.14 -4.58 6.50
N ALA A 146 5.54 -5.76 6.40
CA ALA A 146 5.10 -6.54 7.57
C ALA A 146 5.95 -7.80 7.78
N SER A 147 6.32 -8.49 6.69
CA SER A 147 7.01 -9.78 6.74
C SER A 147 8.43 -9.70 7.31
N GLU A 148 8.85 -10.76 7.99
CA GLU A 148 10.19 -10.95 8.55
C GLU A 148 10.68 -12.36 8.25
N ASP A 149 11.99 -12.57 8.24
CA ASP A 149 12.60 -13.85 7.86
C ASP A 149 12.38 -14.95 8.91
N VAL A 150 12.17 -14.56 10.17
CA VAL A 150 11.93 -15.48 11.27
C VAL A 150 10.45 -15.73 11.45
N LYS A 151 10.01 -16.97 11.21
CA LYS A 151 8.67 -17.42 11.54
C LYS A 151 8.60 -17.86 13.00
N SER A 152 7.66 -17.31 13.75
CA SER A 152 7.37 -17.84 15.09
C SER A 152 6.71 -19.21 14.98
N GLU A 153 7.20 -20.19 15.73
CA GLU A 153 6.56 -21.50 15.88
C GLU A 153 5.23 -21.41 16.68
N LYS A 154 5.02 -20.32 17.40
CA LYS A 154 3.77 -20.06 18.13
C LYS A 154 2.82 -19.32 17.23
N ALA A 155 1.57 -19.75 17.18
CA ALA A 155 0.48 -19.20 16.35
C ALA A 155 0.13 -17.71 16.64
N ALA A 156 0.87 -17.01 17.47
CA ALA A 156 0.78 -15.58 17.68
C ALA A 156 1.51 -14.84 16.55
N ILE A 157 0.90 -13.76 16.06
CA ILE A 157 1.55 -12.83 15.13
C ILE A 157 2.71 -12.18 15.89
N THR A 158 3.91 -12.70 15.69
CA THR A 158 5.12 -12.11 16.30
C THR A 158 5.84 -11.28 15.24
N ILE A 159 5.91 -10.00 15.51
CA ILE A 159 6.74 -9.05 14.77
C ILE A 159 7.95 -8.76 15.65
N GLN A 160 9.16 -9.05 15.14
CA GLN A 160 10.41 -8.86 15.87
C GLN A 160 10.98 -7.45 15.74
N THR A 161 10.61 -6.73 14.68
CA THR A 161 10.93 -5.31 14.58
C THR A 161 10.28 -4.58 15.74
N THR A 162 11.10 -3.88 16.52
CA THR A 162 10.65 -3.12 17.70
C THR A 162 10.54 -1.63 17.40
N ALA A 163 9.67 -0.96 18.13
CA ALA A 163 9.51 0.49 18.11
C ALA A 163 9.63 1.03 19.54
N SER A 164 10.66 1.82 19.80
CA SER A 164 10.90 2.48 21.07
C SER A 164 10.58 3.96 20.96
N LYS A 165 9.88 4.52 21.95
CA LYS A 165 9.60 5.95 22.01
C LYS A 165 10.87 6.72 22.34
N VAL A 166 11.18 7.75 21.55
CA VAL A 166 12.30 8.67 21.79
C VAL A 166 11.83 10.12 21.69
N ASP A 167 12.67 11.06 22.09
CA ASP A 167 12.36 12.48 21.95
C ASP A 167 12.14 12.83 20.47
N GLY A 168 10.97 13.38 20.17
CA GLY A 168 10.59 13.82 18.82
C GLY A 168 10.07 12.69 17.89
N GLY A 169 9.98 11.43 18.36
CA GLY A 169 9.48 10.37 17.48
C GLY A 169 9.61 8.95 18.00
N TRP A 170 9.99 8.06 17.09
CA TRP A 170 10.14 6.63 17.33
C TRP A 170 11.42 6.11 16.70
N LEU A 171 12.13 5.27 17.43
CA LEU A 171 13.26 4.49 16.94
C LEU A 171 12.74 3.10 16.55
N LEU A 172 12.88 2.72 15.27
CA LEU A 172 12.57 1.39 14.77
C LEU A 172 13.86 0.59 14.67
N ASN A 173 13.85 -0.64 15.18
CA ASN A 173 14.99 -1.54 15.10
C ASN A 173 14.53 -2.94 14.66
N GLY A 174 15.03 -3.44 13.54
CA GLY A 174 14.67 -4.74 13.00
C GLY A 174 14.97 -4.87 11.52
N SER A 175 14.51 -5.97 10.94
CA SER A 175 14.67 -6.28 9.52
C SER A 175 13.35 -6.77 8.94
N LYS A 176 13.07 -6.37 7.72
CA LYS A 176 11.88 -6.78 6.95
C LYS A 176 12.28 -7.46 5.66
N SER A 177 11.49 -8.44 5.24
CA SER A 177 11.66 -9.15 3.99
C SER A 177 10.43 -9.00 3.08
N PHE A 178 10.56 -9.38 1.82
CA PHE A 178 9.50 -9.30 0.80
C PHE A 178 8.87 -7.91 0.64
N GLY A 179 9.70 -6.86 0.76
CA GLY A 179 9.25 -5.48 0.56
C GLY A 179 9.02 -5.18 -0.91
N CYS A 180 7.77 -5.35 -1.38
CA CYS A 180 7.42 -4.95 -2.74
C CYS A 180 7.70 -3.45 -2.94
N THR A 181 8.27 -3.07 -4.09
CA THR A 181 8.70 -1.70 -4.41
C THR A 181 9.86 -1.16 -3.56
N THR A 182 10.65 -2.01 -2.92
CA THR A 182 11.89 -1.61 -2.24
C THR A 182 12.76 -0.78 -3.18
N GLY A 183 13.23 0.38 -2.71
CA GLY A 183 14.08 1.30 -3.47
C GLY A 183 13.35 2.19 -4.49
N VAL A 184 12.07 1.92 -4.80
CA VAL A 184 11.26 2.69 -5.76
C VAL A 184 10.15 3.48 -5.08
N ALA A 185 9.56 2.92 -4.00
CA ALA A 185 8.52 3.60 -3.24
C ALA A 185 9.05 4.86 -2.53
N ASP A 186 8.17 5.84 -2.33
CA ASP A 186 8.48 7.09 -1.62
C ASP A 186 8.46 6.92 -0.11
N MET A 187 7.55 6.07 0.35
CA MET A 187 7.27 5.79 1.76
C MET A 187 7.14 4.30 2.01
N TYR A 188 7.45 3.90 3.23
CA TYR A 188 7.31 2.55 3.74
C TYR A 188 6.33 2.51 4.90
N LEU A 189 5.30 1.67 4.80
CA LEU A 189 4.41 1.36 5.92
C LEU A 189 4.97 0.14 6.64
N VAL A 190 5.64 0.39 7.76
CA VAL A 190 6.37 -0.63 8.52
C VAL A 190 5.54 -1.08 9.72
N THR A 191 5.28 -2.38 9.85
CA THR A 191 4.67 -2.97 11.04
C THR A 191 5.77 -3.28 12.06
N ALA A 192 5.62 -2.81 13.30
CA ALA A 192 6.53 -3.08 14.39
C ALA A 192 5.76 -3.34 15.69
N SER A 193 6.41 -3.97 16.67
CA SER A 193 5.90 -4.16 18.02
C SER A 193 6.44 -3.07 18.94
N LEU A 194 5.57 -2.49 19.77
CA LEU A 194 6.00 -1.54 20.79
C LEU A 194 6.88 -2.25 21.82
N GLU A 195 8.01 -1.64 22.15
CA GLU A 195 8.91 -2.17 23.16
C GLU A 195 8.20 -2.31 24.52
N GLY A 196 8.33 -3.49 25.13
CA GLY A 196 7.71 -3.80 26.41
C GLY A 196 6.22 -4.20 26.34
N VAL A 197 5.66 -4.40 25.14
CA VAL A 197 4.30 -4.92 24.94
C VAL A 197 4.35 -6.24 24.19
N ASP A 198 4.02 -7.33 24.87
CA ASP A 198 4.22 -8.70 24.37
C ASP A 198 2.97 -9.32 23.72
N ASP A 199 1.94 -8.53 23.46
CA ASP A 199 0.68 -8.98 22.87
C ASP A 199 0.30 -8.16 21.61
N ALA A 200 -0.83 -8.52 20.99
CA ALA A 200 -1.29 -7.88 19.76
C ALA A 200 -1.60 -6.38 19.90
N SER A 201 -1.80 -5.87 21.13
CA SER A 201 -2.03 -4.44 21.37
C SER A 201 -0.79 -3.59 21.11
N GLY A 202 0.40 -4.21 21.15
CA GLY A 202 1.67 -3.58 20.80
C GLY A 202 1.93 -3.47 19.31
N LEU A 203 1.12 -4.09 18.43
CA LEU A 203 1.34 -4.02 16.99
C LEU A 203 0.92 -2.67 16.43
N CYS A 204 1.90 -1.95 15.89
CA CYS A 204 1.71 -0.61 15.32
C CYS A 204 2.24 -0.54 13.88
N ASN A 205 1.69 0.41 13.12
CA ASN A 205 2.20 0.76 11.79
C ASN A 205 2.86 2.13 11.83
N PHE A 206 4.02 2.22 11.21
CA PHE A 206 4.81 3.45 11.12
C PHE A 206 4.99 3.85 9.66
N ILE A 207 4.77 5.13 9.36
CA ILE A 207 5.08 5.71 8.04
C ILE A 207 6.53 6.16 8.07
N VAL A 208 7.38 5.48 7.30
CA VAL A 208 8.82 5.74 7.24
C VAL A 208 9.17 6.27 5.85
N ARG A 209 9.92 7.36 5.79
CA ARG A 209 10.42 7.90 4.52
C ARG A 209 11.50 7.00 3.96
N ARG A 210 11.59 6.91 2.61
CA ARG A 210 12.65 6.15 1.93
C ARG A 210 14.06 6.63 2.31
N ASP A 211 14.22 7.92 2.60
CA ASP A 211 15.48 8.56 2.97
C ASP A 211 15.68 8.70 4.48
N ALA A 212 14.93 7.92 5.29
CA ALA A 212 15.09 7.95 6.74
C ALA A 212 16.50 7.49 7.16
N GLU A 213 17.09 8.20 8.12
CA GLU A 213 18.39 7.85 8.67
C GLU A 213 18.39 6.44 9.27
N GLY A 214 19.44 5.67 9.03
CA GLY A 214 19.56 4.28 9.50
C GLY A 214 18.81 3.25 8.66
N LEU A 215 18.04 3.66 7.66
CA LEU A 215 17.38 2.72 6.74
C LEU A 215 18.39 2.18 5.73
N SER A 216 18.53 0.86 5.69
CA SER A 216 19.34 0.15 4.68
C SER A 216 18.45 -0.77 3.85
N LEU A 217 18.63 -0.75 2.54
CA LEU A 217 17.88 -1.58 1.59
C LEU A 217 18.86 -2.52 0.90
N ILE A 218 18.48 -3.80 0.80
CA ILE A 218 19.22 -4.79 0.04
C ILE A 218 18.26 -5.49 -0.94
N HIS A 219 18.76 -5.74 -2.14
CA HIS A 219 18.12 -6.62 -3.11
C HIS A 219 18.87 -7.95 -3.12
N ILE A 220 18.17 -9.04 -2.88
CA ILE A 220 18.75 -10.39 -2.82
C ILE A 220 18.72 -11.02 -4.22
#